data_098faa664574651dd31cd174122efe2f
#
_entry.id   098faa664574651dd31cd174122efe2f
#
_cell.length_a   1.000
_cell.length_b   1.000
_cell.length_c   1.000
_cell.angle_alpha   90.00
_cell.angle_beta   90.00
_cell.angle_gamma   90.00
#
_symmetry.space_group_name_H-M   'P 1'
#
loop_
_entity.id
_entity.type
_entity.pdbx_description
1 polymer ?
#
loop_
_entity_poly.entity_id
_entity_poly.type
_entity_poly.pdbx_seq_one_letter_code
_entity_poly.pdbx_strand_id
1 'polypeptide(L)'
;MNLRLQFDTTAIDWNQVVEILKKVDMAYYTGEIHQMAFTNSHSVVFVSDDENLVGFGRAISDGAYQAVIYDVAVLPSYQGKGIGKMIVQALVKNTPHCNVILYASPGKEAFYEKENFRRMKTGMALFLDAKRMQENRFTE
;
A
#
# COMPACT_ATOMS: atom_id res chain seq x y z
N MET A 1 3.96 -20.68 -8.47
CA MET A 1 3.42 -19.84 -7.38
C MET A 1 2.02 -20.30 -7.01
N ASN A 2 1.76 -20.33 -5.74
CA ASN A 2 0.43 -20.66 -5.22
C ASN A 2 -0.08 -19.46 -4.42
N LEU A 3 -0.60 -18.46 -5.12
CA LEU A 3 -0.99 -17.18 -4.51
C LEU A 3 -2.36 -17.26 -3.86
N ARG A 4 -2.47 -16.68 -2.67
CA ARG A 4 -3.72 -16.53 -1.93
C ARG A 4 -3.86 -15.09 -1.46
N LEU A 5 -5.06 -14.53 -1.65
CA LEU A 5 -5.40 -13.21 -1.14
C LEU A 5 -6.18 -13.35 0.16
N GLN A 6 -5.84 -12.52 1.13
CA GLN A 6 -6.51 -12.45 2.42
C GLN A 6 -6.94 -10.99 2.66
N PHE A 7 -8.15 -10.79 3.15
CA PHE A 7 -8.76 -9.46 3.30
C PHE A 7 -8.99 -9.06 4.77
N ASP A 8 -8.34 -9.74 5.68
CA ASP A 8 -8.36 -9.40 7.11
C ASP A 8 -6.94 -9.57 7.69
N THR A 9 -6.78 -9.25 8.96
CA THR A 9 -5.47 -9.29 9.62
C THR A 9 -5.21 -10.58 10.42
N THR A 10 -6.06 -11.60 10.24
CA THR A 10 -5.95 -12.85 10.97
C THR A 10 -4.61 -13.54 10.67
N ALA A 11 -3.88 -13.91 11.73
CA ALA A 11 -2.64 -14.68 11.66
C ALA A 11 -1.54 -14.07 10.77
N ILE A 12 -1.53 -12.76 10.61
CA ILE A 12 -0.46 -12.07 9.90
C ILE A 12 0.79 -12.02 10.77
N ASP A 13 1.92 -12.41 10.19
CA ASP A 13 3.22 -12.23 10.82
C ASP A 13 3.72 -10.80 10.52
N TRP A 14 3.59 -9.92 11.50
CA TRP A 14 3.94 -8.51 11.33
C TRP A 14 5.44 -8.27 11.15
N ASN A 15 6.28 -9.23 11.55
CA ASN A 15 7.71 -9.15 11.24
C ASN A 15 7.96 -9.29 9.74
N GLN A 16 7.16 -10.10 9.05
CA GLN A 16 7.25 -10.20 7.59
C GLN A 16 6.83 -8.89 6.90
N VAL A 17 5.83 -8.20 7.44
CA VAL A 17 5.42 -6.88 6.94
C VAL A 17 6.60 -5.89 7.05
N VAL A 18 7.24 -5.83 8.20
CA VAL A 18 8.41 -4.96 8.41
C VAL A 18 9.53 -5.30 7.43
N GLU A 19 9.85 -6.58 7.27
CA GLU A 19 10.92 -7.03 6.38
C GLU A 19 10.64 -6.69 4.91
N ILE A 20 9.39 -6.83 4.46
CA ILE A 20 9.02 -6.45 3.09
C ILE A 20 9.20 -4.95 2.87
N LEU A 21 8.72 -4.11 3.80
CA LEU A 21 8.87 -2.67 3.70
C LEU A 21 10.34 -2.25 3.65
N LYS A 22 11.20 -2.87 4.45
CA LYS A 22 12.65 -2.64 4.41
C LYS A 22 13.23 -2.98 3.03
N LYS A 23 12.85 -4.12 2.48
CA LYS A 23 13.39 -4.60 1.20
C LYS A 23 12.98 -3.76 0.00
N VAL A 24 11.88 -3.04 0.10
CA VAL A 24 11.41 -2.15 -0.97
C VAL A 24 11.69 -0.67 -0.69
N ASP A 25 12.52 -0.39 0.32
CA ASP A 25 12.94 0.98 0.70
C ASP A 25 11.77 1.90 1.06
N MET A 26 10.70 1.34 1.61
CA MET A 26 9.59 2.10 2.13
C MET A 26 9.76 2.37 3.63
N ALA A 27 9.13 3.43 4.12
CA ALA A 27 9.11 3.73 5.55
C ALA A 27 8.53 2.54 6.33
N TYR A 28 9.17 2.19 7.43
CA TYR A 28 8.72 1.10 8.29
C TYR A 28 8.85 1.48 9.76
N TYR A 29 8.08 0.78 10.57
CA TYR A 29 8.03 0.96 12.02
C TYR A 29 8.14 -0.42 12.68
N THR A 30 7.76 -0.52 13.96
CA THR A 30 7.66 -1.83 14.62
C THR A 30 6.47 -2.62 14.10
N GLY A 31 6.50 -3.94 14.24
CA GLY A 31 5.37 -4.79 13.85
C GLY A 31 4.07 -4.37 14.54
N GLU A 32 4.13 -3.95 15.81
CA GLU A 32 2.96 -3.48 16.58
C GLU A 32 2.32 -2.24 15.97
N ILE A 33 3.13 -1.29 15.47
CA ILE A 33 2.63 -0.09 14.83
C ILE A 33 1.95 -0.44 13.50
N HIS A 34 2.54 -1.32 12.71
CA HIS A 34 1.92 -1.78 11.46
C HIS A 34 0.63 -2.55 11.72
N GLN A 35 0.59 -3.38 12.75
CA GLN A 35 -0.62 -4.08 13.16
C GLN A 35 -1.74 -3.08 13.50
N MET A 36 -1.42 -2.04 14.26
CA MET A 36 -2.38 -0.98 14.60
C MET A 36 -2.90 -0.30 13.34
N ALA A 37 -2.00 0.09 12.43
CA ALA A 37 -2.38 0.81 11.20
C ALA A 37 -3.29 -0.05 10.30
N PHE A 38 -2.93 -1.31 10.09
CA PHE A 38 -3.73 -2.22 9.25
C PHE A 38 -5.05 -2.58 9.92
N THR A 39 -5.07 -2.83 11.22
CA THR A 39 -6.29 -3.14 11.95
C THR A 39 -7.30 -1.97 11.91
N ASN A 40 -6.81 -0.75 11.92
CA ASN A 40 -7.65 0.46 11.84
C ASN A 40 -7.94 0.91 10.41
N SER A 41 -7.51 0.16 9.41
CA SER A 41 -7.82 0.46 8.01
C SER A 41 -9.19 -0.09 7.64
N HIS A 42 -9.86 0.60 6.71
CA HIS A 42 -11.16 0.18 6.18
C HIS A 42 -11.03 -1.13 5.40
N SER A 43 -9.95 -1.28 4.66
CA SER A 43 -9.73 -2.44 3.79
C SER A 43 -8.25 -2.78 3.78
N VAL A 44 -7.94 -4.07 3.83
CA VAL A 44 -6.59 -4.59 3.75
C VAL A 44 -6.54 -5.72 2.74
N VAL A 45 -5.37 -5.90 2.11
CA VAL A 45 -5.09 -7.03 1.23
C VAL A 45 -3.72 -7.57 1.58
N PHE A 46 -3.65 -8.86 1.83
CA PHE A 46 -2.38 -9.57 2.00
C PHE A 46 -2.31 -10.67 0.94
N VAL A 47 -1.17 -10.79 0.29
CA VAL A 47 -0.92 -11.83 -0.71
C VAL A 47 0.18 -12.74 -0.20
N SER A 48 -0.11 -14.03 -0.17
CA SER A 48 0.84 -15.07 0.24
C SER A 48 1.11 -16.03 -0.89
N ASP A 49 2.33 -16.55 -0.97
CA ASP A 49 2.70 -17.68 -1.78
C ASP A 49 2.91 -18.84 -0.81
N ASP A 50 2.01 -19.84 -0.85
CA ASP A 50 1.86 -20.81 0.22
C ASP A 50 1.70 -20.08 1.57
N GLU A 51 2.62 -20.29 2.52
CA GLU A 51 2.55 -19.65 3.84
C GLU A 51 3.38 -18.36 3.94
N ASN A 52 4.09 -17.97 2.87
CA ASN A 52 4.97 -16.82 2.90
C ASN A 52 4.25 -15.57 2.41
N LEU A 53 4.26 -14.52 3.21
CA LEU A 53 3.76 -13.21 2.80
C LEU A 53 4.66 -12.64 1.71
N VAL A 54 4.07 -12.20 0.60
CA VAL A 54 4.83 -11.65 -0.53
C VAL A 54 4.41 -10.24 -0.92
N GLY A 55 3.26 -9.78 -0.46
CA GLY A 55 2.83 -8.42 -0.74
C GLY A 55 1.59 -8.05 0.07
N PHE A 56 1.29 -6.77 0.10
CA PHE A 56 0.13 -6.25 0.84
C PHE A 56 -0.17 -4.81 0.45
N GLY A 57 -1.29 -4.31 0.95
CA GLY A 57 -1.71 -2.93 0.84
C GLY A 57 -2.91 -2.68 1.73
N ARG A 58 -3.23 -1.41 1.95
CA ARG A 58 -4.37 -1.01 2.78
C ARG A 58 -5.03 0.25 2.25
N ALA A 59 -6.28 0.45 2.62
CA ALA A 59 -7.03 1.67 2.31
C ALA A 59 -7.71 2.19 3.55
N ILE A 60 -7.63 3.49 3.77
CA ILE A 60 -8.41 4.22 4.75
C ILE A 60 -9.60 4.82 4.00
N SER A 61 -10.80 4.73 4.56
CA SER A 61 -12.01 5.22 3.89
C SER A 61 -13.08 5.58 4.91
N ASP A 62 -13.92 6.53 4.54
CA ASP A 62 -15.16 6.82 5.28
C ASP A 62 -16.28 5.79 5.01
N GLY A 63 -16.05 4.88 4.06
CA GLY A 63 -17.04 3.90 3.65
C GLY A 63 -18.18 4.50 2.83
N ALA A 64 -18.07 5.74 2.42
CA ALA A 64 -19.11 6.48 1.71
C ALA A 64 -18.63 6.98 0.35
N TYR A 65 -17.66 7.92 0.32
CA TYR A 65 -17.24 8.53 -0.95
C TYR A 65 -15.75 8.87 -1.06
N GLN A 66 -14.95 8.69 -0.02
CA GLN A 66 -13.50 8.97 -0.09
C GLN A 66 -12.68 7.81 0.45
N ALA A 67 -11.57 7.52 -0.23
CA ALA A 67 -10.61 6.52 0.20
C ALA A 67 -9.19 6.96 -0.16
N VAL A 68 -8.22 6.51 0.62
CA VAL A 68 -6.79 6.71 0.33
C VAL A 68 -6.06 5.39 0.50
N ILE A 69 -5.20 5.06 -0.48
CA ILE A 69 -4.40 3.84 -0.47
C ILE A 69 -3.02 4.13 0.12
N TYR A 70 -2.57 3.24 1.00
CA TYR A 70 -1.24 3.27 1.62
C TYR A 70 -0.58 1.90 1.61
N ASP A 71 0.74 1.90 1.73
CA ASP A 71 1.58 0.72 2.02
C ASP A 71 1.43 -0.41 1.00
N VAL A 72 1.28 -0.08 -0.26
CA VAL A 72 1.30 -1.11 -1.33
C VAL A 72 2.75 -1.53 -1.54
N ALA A 73 3.06 -2.76 -1.19
CA ALA A 73 4.41 -3.30 -1.27
C ALA A 73 4.39 -4.75 -1.76
N VAL A 74 5.36 -5.11 -2.59
CA VAL A 74 5.55 -6.46 -3.11
C VAL A 74 7.03 -6.82 -2.98
N LEU A 75 7.33 -7.99 -2.43
CA LEU A 75 8.70 -8.47 -2.34
C LEU A 75 9.40 -8.34 -3.70
N PRO A 76 10.68 -7.88 -3.74
CA PRO A 76 11.39 -7.71 -5.00
C PRO A 76 11.38 -8.94 -5.90
N SER A 77 11.55 -10.14 -5.34
CA SER A 77 11.53 -11.39 -6.10
C SER A 77 10.17 -11.75 -6.69
N TYR A 78 9.11 -11.07 -6.26
CA TYR A 78 7.74 -11.27 -6.76
C TYR A 78 7.23 -10.10 -7.60
N GLN A 79 8.03 -9.07 -7.81
CA GLN A 79 7.67 -7.95 -8.67
C GLN A 79 7.67 -8.36 -10.14
N GLY A 80 6.90 -7.63 -10.96
CA GLY A 80 6.76 -7.95 -12.38
C GLY A 80 5.85 -9.15 -12.69
N LYS A 81 5.10 -9.64 -11.72
CA LYS A 81 4.21 -10.80 -11.84
C LYS A 81 2.72 -10.46 -11.68
N GLY A 82 2.40 -9.17 -11.64
CA GLY A 82 1.02 -8.70 -11.52
C GLY A 82 0.47 -8.64 -10.11
N ILE A 83 1.27 -8.90 -9.07
CA ILE A 83 0.79 -8.93 -7.69
C ILE A 83 0.41 -7.52 -7.22
N GLY A 84 1.22 -6.51 -7.52
CA GLY A 84 0.89 -5.12 -7.18
C GLY A 84 -0.43 -4.67 -7.81
N LYS A 85 -0.65 -5.04 -9.06
CA LYS A 85 -1.92 -4.80 -9.76
C LYS A 85 -3.10 -5.46 -9.06
N MET A 86 -2.95 -6.73 -8.64
CA MET A 86 -3.98 -7.45 -7.90
C MET A 86 -4.33 -6.74 -6.60
N ILE A 87 -3.32 -6.26 -5.86
CA ILE A 87 -3.51 -5.54 -4.60
C ILE A 87 -4.30 -4.24 -4.82
N VAL A 88 -3.86 -3.41 -5.75
CA VAL A 88 -4.50 -2.12 -6.02
C VAL A 88 -5.94 -2.33 -6.50
N GLN A 89 -6.16 -3.27 -7.42
CA GLN A 89 -7.52 -3.57 -7.92
C GLN A 89 -8.44 -4.08 -6.81
N ALA A 90 -7.94 -4.91 -5.91
CA ALA A 90 -8.72 -5.38 -4.76
C ALA A 90 -9.09 -4.24 -3.81
N LEU A 91 -8.16 -3.34 -3.52
CA LEU A 91 -8.42 -2.18 -2.66
C LEU A 91 -9.47 -1.24 -3.28
N VAL A 92 -9.37 -0.97 -4.58
CA VAL A 92 -10.35 -0.15 -5.30
C VAL A 92 -11.73 -0.83 -5.29
N LYS A 93 -11.79 -2.12 -5.53
CA LYS A 93 -13.03 -2.89 -5.51
C LYS A 93 -13.69 -2.87 -4.13
N ASN A 94 -12.90 -2.87 -3.06
CA ASN A 94 -13.39 -2.90 -1.69
C ASN A 94 -13.75 -1.51 -1.14
N THR A 95 -13.58 -0.47 -1.94
CA THR A 95 -14.02 0.90 -1.64
C THR A 95 -14.97 1.42 -2.72
N PRO A 96 -16.11 0.71 -2.96
CA PRO A 96 -17.03 1.09 -4.03
C PRO A 96 -17.61 2.48 -3.78
N HIS A 97 -17.87 3.21 -4.86
CA HIS A 97 -18.44 4.56 -4.83
C HIS A 97 -17.51 5.63 -4.25
N CYS A 98 -16.25 5.28 -3.96
CA CYS A 98 -15.28 6.23 -3.43
C CYS A 98 -14.42 6.82 -4.54
N ASN A 99 -14.10 8.11 -4.40
CA ASN A 99 -12.90 8.64 -5.02
C ASN A 99 -11.70 8.06 -4.28
N VAL A 100 -10.71 7.58 -5.00
CA VAL A 100 -9.53 6.95 -4.41
C VAL A 100 -8.29 7.78 -4.74
N ILE A 101 -7.57 8.21 -3.72
CA ILE A 101 -6.32 8.94 -3.88
C ILE A 101 -5.15 8.16 -3.27
N LEU A 102 -3.95 8.53 -3.65
CA LEU A 102 -2.71 8.05 -3.05
C LEU A 102 -1.59 9.02 -3.39
N TYR A 103 -0.46 8.89 -2.70
CA TYR A 103 0.80 9.41 -3.23
C TYR A 103 1.75 8.24 -3.45
N ALA A 104 2.35 8.19 -4.63
CA ALA A 104 3.27 7.14 -5.01
C ALA A 104 4.66 7.39 -4.44
N SER A 105 5.44 6.34 -4.23
CA SER A 105 6.88 6.52 -4.08
C SER A 105 7.44 7.11 -5.38
N PRO A 106 8.39 8.06 -5.30
CA PRO A 106 8.96 8.67 -6.50
C PRO A 106 9.48 7.62 -7.48
N GLY A 107 9.06 7.72 -8.73
CA GLY A 107 9.38 6.75 -9.78
C GLY A 107 8.33 5.66 -9.98
N LYS A 108 7.32 5.57 -9.11
CA LYS A 108 6.25 4.55 -9.21
C LYS A 108 4.96 5.08 -9.80
N GLU A 109 4.92 6.34 -10.21
CA GLU A 109 3.71 6.98 -10.74
C GLU A 109 3.16 6.25 -11.97
N ALA A 110 4.05 5.78 -12.86
CA ALA A 110 3.65 5.06 -14.06
C ALA A 110 2.89 3.76 -13.77
N PHE A 111 3.23 3.08 -12.67
CA PHE A 111 2.50 1.89 -12.25
C PHE A 111 1.02 2.23 -11.98
N TYR A 112 0.78 3.31 -11.25
CA TYR A 112 -0.58 3.73 -10.91
C TYR A 112 -1.32 4.31 -12.13
N GLU A 113 -0.63 4.98 -13.03
CA GLU A 113 -1.24 5.47 -14.27
C GLU A 113 -1.81 4.32 -15.11
N LYS A 114 -1.13 3.16 -15.12
CA LYS A 114 -1.64 1.95 -15.78
C LYS A 114 -2.91 1.39 -15.12
N GLU A 115 -3.13 1.70 -13.85
CA GLU A 115 -4.33 1.33 -13.11
C GLU A 115 -5.38 2.43 -13.14
N ASN A 116 -5.30 3.35 -14.11
CA ASN A 116 -6.24 4.44 -14.38
C ASN A 116 -6.23 5.57 -13.34
N PHE A 117 -5.20 5.64 -12.50
CA PHE A 117 -5.00 6.81 -11.65
C PHE A 117 -4.43 7.96 -12.49
N ARG A 118 -4.80 9.16 -12.14
CA ARG A 118 -4.31 10.39 -12.79
C ARG A 118 -3.53 11.22 -11.78
N ARG A 119 -2.48 11.90 -12.24
CA ARG A 119 -1.69 12.77 -11.37
C ARG A 119 -2.54 13.94 -10.88
N MET A 120 -2.49 14.19 -9.59
CA MET A 120 -3.18 15.33 -8.98
C MET A 120 -2.32 16.59 -9.11
N LYS A 121 -2.96 17.70 -9.49
CA LYS A 121 -2.29 19.02 -9.49
C LYS A 121 -2.35 19.72 -8.14
N THR A 122 -3.33 19.36 -7.30
CA THR A 122 -3.68 20.10 -6.09
C THR A 122 -3.42 19.30 -4.82
N GLY A 123 -2.70 18.20 -4.92
CA GLY A 123 -2.34 17.40 -3.76
C GLY A 123 -1.41 18.18 -2.83
N MET A 124 -1.72 18.18 -1.53
CA MET A 124 -0.95 18.84 -0.49
C MET A 124 -0.68 17.87 0.64
N ALA A 125 0.51 17.92 1.20
CA ALA A 125 0.88 17.08 2.33
C ALA A 125 1.52 17.91 3.44
N LEU A 126 1.15 17.62 4.68
CA LEU A 126 1.81 18.12 5.86
C LEU A 126 2.53 16.92 6.52
N PHE A 127 3.78 16.73 6.15
CA PHE A 127 4.58 15.62 6.69
C PHE A 127 5.22 16.03 8.02
N LEU A 128 5.37 15.05 8.92
CA LEU A 128 6.05 15.26 10.19
C LEU A 128 7.53 15.63 9.99
N ASP A 129 8.19 15.02 9.01
CA ASP A 129 9.55 15.34 8.62
C ASP A 129 9.55 15.88 7.18
N ALA A 130 9.15 17.13 7.04
CA ALA A 130 8.99 17.80 5.74
C ALA A 130 10.31 17.85 4.96
N LYS A 131 11.43 18.11 5.64
CA LYS A 131 12.74 18.22 5.02
C LYS A 131 13.18 16.88 4.41
N ARG A 132 13.03 15.79 5.16
CA ARG A 132 13.36 14.45 4.68
C ARG A 132 12.50 14.07 3.47
N MET A 133 11.22 14.39 3.50
CA MET A 133 10.32 14.09 2.39
C MET A 133 10.66 14.89 1.13
N GLN A 134 11.11 16.14 1.29
CA GLN A 134 11.63 16.93 0.18
C GLN A 134 12.91 16.33 -0.38
N GLU A 135 13.86 15.97 0.48
CA GLU A 135 15.13 15.33 0.07
C GLU A 135 14.88 14.03 -0.67
N ASN A 136 13.88 13.27 -0.27
CA ASN A 136 13.47 12.02 -0.90
C ASN A 136 12.51 12.21 -2.08
N ARG A 137 12.30 13.45 -2.51
CA ARG A 137 11.54 13.83 -3.71
C ARG A 137 10.05 13.50 -3.65
N PHE A 138 9.46 13.50 -2.46
CA PHE A 138 8.00 13.39 -2.31
C PHE A 138 7.32 14.75 -2.46
N THR A 139 8.00 15.83 -2.13
CA THR A 139 7.49 17.21 -2.24
C THR A 139 8.45 18.09 -3.01
N GLU A 140 7.94 19.23 -3.46
CA GLU A 140 8.74 20.34 -3.95
C GLU A 140 9.53 20.99 -2.82
#